data_19f46b4128c1ad63b853d093e815e0c9
#
_entry.id   19f46b4128c1ad63b853d093e815e0c9
#
_cell.length_a   1.000
_cell.length_b   1.000
_cell.length_c   1.000
_cell.angle_alpha   90.00
_cell.angle_beta   90.00
_cell.angle_gamma   90.00
#
_symmetry.space_group_name_H-M   'P 1'
#
loop_
_entity.id
_entity.type
_entity.pdbx_description
1 polymer ?
#
loop_
_entity_poly.entity_id
_entity_poly.type
_entity_poly.pdbx_seq_one_letter_code
_entity_poly.pdbx_strand_id
1 'polypeptide(L)'
;ELKRLIRELNANGIECILDVVFNHTAEGNELGPCFSFKGFDNNIYYMLTPEGFYYNFSGCGNVLNCNHPVVRRFITDCLRHWAVEYRVDGFRFDLASILGRDQNGAPMENPPILEALAFDSILGDMKLIAEAWDAGGLYQVGSFPSWNRWAEWNGRYRDDMRSFLKGDSGVAGRAITRITGSSDMYDPA
;
A
#
# COMPACT_ATOMS: atom_id res chain seq x y z
N GLU A 1 14.46 20.05 9.96
CA GLU A 1 14.48 20.44 8.54
C GLU A 1 13.25 19.91 7.80
N LEU A 2 12.89 18.61 7.87
CA LEU A 2 11.74 18.04 7.15
C LEU A 2 10.41 18.72 7.52
N LYS A 3 10.12 18.93 8.82
CA LYS A 3 8.90 19.66 9.25
C LYS A 3 8.83 21.08 8.65
N ARG A 4 9.97 21.74 8.47
CA ARG A 4 10.03 23.06 7.84
C ARG A 4 9.73 22.97 6.35
N LEU A 5 10.28 21.96 5.65
CA LEU A 5 10.00 21.72 4.23
C LEU A 5 8.50 21.51 4.01
N ILE A 6 7.89 20.59 4.77
CA ILE A 6 6.45 20.30 4.63
C ILE A 6 5.60 21.55 4.89
N ARG A 7 5.93 22.33 5.92
CA ARG A 7 5.25 23.60 6.19
C ARG A 7 5.34 24.60 5.03
N GLU A 8 6.52 24.73 4.41
CA GLU A 8 6.71 25.64 3.26
C GLU A 8 5.96 25.13 2.02
N LEU A 9 5.91 23.81 1.78
CA LEU A 9 5.10 23.23 0.72
C LEU A 9 3.62 23.54 0.92
N ASN A 10 3.08 23.25 2.11
CA ASN A 10 1.67 23.52 2.43
C ASN A 10 1.33 25.01 2.34
N ALA A 11 2.23 25.90 2.77
CA ALA A 11 2.03 27.36 2.67
C ALA A 11 1.92 27.85 1.23
N ASN A 12 2.46 27.10 0.26
CA ASN A 12 2.37 27.36 -1.17
C ASN A 12 1.29 26.50 -1.88
N GLY A 13 0.39 25.85 -1.16
CA GLY A 13 -0.69 25.03 -1.69
C GLY A 13 -0.22 23.69 -2.28
N ILE A 14 0.96 23.22 -1.89
CA ILE A 14 1.52 21.93 -2.33
C ILE A 14 1.36 20.92 -1.21
N GLU A 15 0.63 19.84 -1.47
CA GLU A 15 0.45 18.74 -0.54
C GLU A 15 1.66 17.82 -0.51
N CYS A 16 1.94 17.26 0.66
CA CYS A 16 3.01 16.30 0.89
C CYS A 16 2.42 14.90 1.14
N ILE A 17 2.59 14.00 0.20
CA ILE A 17 2.20 12.59 0.32
C ILE A 17 3.45 11.76 0.62
N LEU A 18 3.45 11.01 1.72
CA LEU A 18 4.54 10.09 2.02
C LEU A 18 4.30 8.73 1.34
N ASP A 19 5.35 8.24 0.68
CA ASP A 19 5.39 6.86 0.19
C ASP A 19 5.87 5.95 1.33
N VAL A 20 5.00 5.02 1.78
CA VAL A 20 5.26 4.20 2.97
C VAL A 20 5.31 2.72 2.62
N VAL A 21 6.26 2.01 3.23
CA VAL A 21 6.47 0.59 3.04
C VAL A 21 6.17 -0.14 4.36
N PHE A 22 4.98 -0.73 4.47
CA PHE A 22 4.58 -1.56 5.61
C PHE A 22 4.34 -3.02 5.22
N ASN A 23 4.66 -3.39 3.99
CA ASN A 23 4.44 -4.75 3.51
C ASN A 23 5.62 -5.70 3.83
N HIS A 24 6.85 -5.17 4.01
CA HIS A 24 8.04 -5.95 4.37
C HIS A 24 9.06 -5.09 5.13
N THR A 25 10.12 -5.72 5.61
CA THR A 25 11.30 -5.04 6.16
C THR A 25 12.56 -5.40 5.35
N ALA A 26 13.66 -4.70 5.61
CA ALA A 26 14.94 -4.96 4.96
C ALA A 26 15.69 -6.20 5.50
N GLU A 27 15.01 -7.06 6.27
CA GLU A 27 15.60 -8.28 6.86
C GLU A 27 15.62 -9.49 5.91
N GLY A 28 15.00 -9.37 4.72
CA GLY A 28 15.02 -10.40 3.68
C GLY A 28 14.31 -11.68 4.09
N ASN A 29 14.93 -12.84 3.87
CA ASN A 29 14.42 -14.15 4.25
C ASN A 29 15.05 -14.67 5.57
N GLU A 30 14.91 -15.96 5.87
CA GLU A 30 15.45 -16.61 7.06
C GLU A 30 16.98 -16.49 7.19
N LEU A 31 17.71 -16.34 6.08
CA LEU A 31 19.17 -16.14 6.04
C LEU A 31 19.57 -14.67 6.14
N GLY A 32 18.60 -13.74 6.11
CA GLY A 32 18.87 -12.31 6.18
C GLY A 32 19.24 -11.84 7.58
N PRO A 33 19.69 -10.58 7.71
CA PRO A 33 20.10 -10.01 8.99
C PRO A 33 18.93 -9.92 9.99
N CYS A 34 19.29 -9.71 11.26
CA CYS A 34 18.34 -9.56 12.36
C CYS A 34 18.59 -8.20 13.01
N PHE A 35 17.91 -7.14 12.49
CA PHE A 35 18.07 -5.77 12.97
C PHE A 35 16.74 -5.00 13.08
N SER A 36 15.60 -5.61 12.72
CA SER A 36 14.28 -5.08 12.90
C SER A 36 13.44 -6.02 13.77
N PHE A 37 12.28 -6.53 13.30
CA PHE A 37 11.37 -7.28 14.13
C PHE A 37 11.70 -8.77 14.33
N LYS A 38 12.61 -9.35 13.55
CA LYS A 38 13.10 -10.72 13.77
C LYS A 38 13.63 -10.94 15.19
N GLY A 39 14.28 -9.92 15.76
CA GLY A 39 14.85 -9.99 17.11
C GLY A 39 13.82 -9.82 18.23
N PHE A 40 12.58 -9.43 17.91
CA PHE A 40 11.53 -9.23 18.90
C PHE A 40 10.59 -10.44 18.97
N ASP A 41 9.80 -10.68 17.92
CA ASP A 41 8.87 -11.80 17.84
C ASP A 41 8.49 -12.08 16.38
N ASN A 42 9.06 -13.12 15.80
CA ASN A 42 8.80 -13.49 14.41
C ASN A 42 7.34 -13.82 14.13
N ASN A 43 6.68 -14.54 15.05
CA ASN A 43 5.31 -15.02 14.83
C ASN A 43 4.27 -13.90 14.87
N ILE A 44 4.56 -12.82 15.58
CA ILE A 44 3.68 -11.64 15.67
C ILE A 44 3.90 -10.75 14.45
N TYR A 45 5.15 -10.43 14.14
CA TYR A 45 5.46 -9.39 13.15
C TYR A 45 5.48 -9.87 11.71
N TYR A 46 5.76 -11.14 11.46
CA TYR A 46 5.87 -11.66 10.10
C TYR A 46 4.86 -12.75 9.79
N MET A 47 4.46 -12.87 8.53
CA MET A 47 3.70 -14.00 8.03
C MET A 47 4.65 -15.17 7.82
N LEU A 48 4.41 -16.27 8.52
CA LEU A 48 5.22 -17.48 8.44
C LEU A 48 4.39 -18.65 7.92
N THR A 49 5.02 -19.51 7.09
CA THR A 49 4.46 -20.81 6.74
C THR A 49 4.43 -21.73 7.96
N PRO A 50 3.68 -22.85 7.94
CA PRO A 50 3.70 -23.83 9.05
C PRO A 50 5.10 -24.37 9.37
N GLU A 51 6.02 -24.38 8.38
CA GLU A 51 7.41 -24.80 8.52
C GLU A 51 8.32 -23.70 9.09
N GLY A 52 7.80 -22.46 9.27
CA GLY A 52 8.52 -21.33 9.82
C GLY A 52 9.28 -20.48 8.80
N PHE A 53 9.07 -20.67 7.51
CA PHE A 53 9.63 -19.81 6.47
C PHE A 53 8.77 -18.57 6.25
N TYR A 54 9.40 -17.48 5.79
CA TYR A 54 8.65 -16.24 5.49
C TYR A 54 7.85 -16.35 4.19
N TYR A 55 6.60 -15.89 4.21
CA TYR A 55 5.91 -15.58 2.97
C TYR A 55 6.61 -14.44 2.22
N ASN A 56 6.58 -14.49 0.89
CA ASN A 56 7.24 -13.50 0.03
C ASN A 56 6.28 -13.01 -1.07
N PHE A 57 5.38 -12.10 -0.71
CA PHE A 57 4.49 -11.43 -1.65
C PHE A 57 5.05 -10.09 -2.13
N SER A 58 6.17 -9.62 -1.57
CA SER A 58 6.81 -8.36 -1.95
C SER A 58 7.94 -8.53 -2.98
N GLY A 59 8.45 -9.74 -3.15
CA GLY A 59 9.70 -10.00 -3.89
C GLY A 59 10.96 -9.71 -3.06
N CYS A 60 10.81 -9.16 -1.85
CA CYS A 60 11.92 -8.77 -0.97
C CYS A 60 12.14 -9.75 0.21
N GLY A 61 11.30 -10.76 0.36
CA GLY A 61 11.42 -11.79 1.41
C GLY A 61 10.31 -11.69 2.44
N ASN A 62 10.63 -11.24 3.65
CA ASN A 62 9.77 -11.21 4.82
C ASN A 62 8.55 -10.29 4.67
N VAL A 63 7.37 -10.83 4.74
CA VAL A 63 6.12 -10.07 4.72
C VAL A 63 5.64 -9.81 6.14
N LEU A 64 5.27 -8.55 6.44
CA LEU A 64 4.68 -8.19 7.72
C LEU A 64 3.25 -8.73 7.87
N ASN A 65 2.92 -9.24 9.05
CA ASN A 65 1.59 -9.70 9.42
C ASN A 65 0.70 -8.50 9.82
N CYS A 66 0.33 -7.68 8.83
CA CYS A 66 -0.31 -6.37 9.05
C CYS A 66 -1.67 -6.44 9.75
N ASN A 67 -2.37 -7.58 9.68
CA ASN A 67 -3.66 -7.78 10.34
C ASN A 67 -3.55 -8.32 11.78
N HIS A 68 -2.35 -8.71 12.24
CA HIS A 68 -2.13 -9.01 13.64
C HIS A 68 -2.36 -7.74 14.50
N PRO A 69 -3.10 -7.79 15.62
CA PRO A 69 -3.47 -6.60 16.39
C PRO A 69 -2.28 -5.72 16.82
N VAL A 70 -1.14 -6.32 17.18
CA VAL A 70 0.08 -5.60 17.57
C VAL A 70 0.67 -4.85 16.37
N VAL A 71 0.79 -5.51 15.21
CA VAL A 71 1.36 -4.92 14.00
C VAL A 71 0.44 -3.84 13.43
N ARG A 72 -0.88 -4.10 13.41
CA ARG A 72 -1.88 -3.11 13.01
C ARG A 72 -1.79 -1.84 13.84
N ARG A 73 -1.69 -1.97 15.17
CA ARG A 73 -1.51 -0.82 16.06
C ARG A 73 -0.21 -0.08 15.77
N PHE A 74 0.89 -0.80 15.61
CA PHE A 74 2.19 -0.21 15.26
C PHE A 74 2.11 0.63 13.98
N ILE A 75 1.51 0.08 12.90
CA ILE A 75 1.33 0.79 11.62
C ILE A 75 0.49 2.05 11.83
N THR A 76 -0.65 1.93 12.52
CA THR A 76 -1.54 3.06 12.79
C THR A 76 -0.83 4.16 13.60
N ASP A 77 -0.08 3.80 14.63
CA ASP A 77 0.65 4.77 15.46
C ASP A 77 1.77 5.46 14.67
N CYS A 78 2.48 4.75 13.77
CA CYS A 78 3.45 5.36 12.84
C CYS A 78 2.79 6.41 11.93
N LEU A 79 1.67 6.08 11.31
CA LEU A 79 0.96 6.99 10.40
C LEU A 79 0.42 8.22 11.15
N ARG A 80 -0.17 8.03 12.32
CA ARG A 80 -0.61 9.12 13.20
C ARG A 80 0.53 10.04 13.59
N HIS A 81 1.72 9.48 13.88
CA HIS A 81 2.91 10.29 14.17
C HIS A 81 3.25 11.21 12.99
N TRP A 82 3.28 10.68 11.76
CA TRP A 82 3.53 11.49 10.57
C TRP A 82 2.43 12.55 10.34
N ALA A 83 1.18 12.20 10.56
CA ALA A 83 0.05 13.10 10.42
C ALA A 83 0.10 14.25 11.43
N VAL A 84 0.29 13.95 12.71
CA VAL A 84 0.22 14.93 13.80
C VAL A 84 1.51 15.75 13.89
N GLU A 85 2.67 15.09 13.88
CA GLU A 85 3.96 15.73 14.13
C GLU A 85 4.55 16.41 12.90
N TYR A 86 4.32 15.84 11.71
CA TYR A 86 4.88 16.37 10.47
C TYR A 86 3.85 17.06 9.59
N ARG A 87 2.56 16.83 9.84
CA ARG A 87 1.43 17.42 9.09
C ARG A 87 1.51 17.12 7.60
N VAL A 88 1.79 15.86 7.28
CA VAL A 88 1.68 15.36 5.91
C VAL A 88 0.21 15.29 5.49
N ASP A 89 -0.07 15.37 4.20
CA ASP A 89 -1.44 15.44 3.67
C ASP A 89 -1.99 14.07 3.26
N GLY A 90 -1.14 13.05 3.22
CA GLY A 90 -1.54 11.70 2.89
C GLY A 90 -0.40 10.69 2.81
N PHE A 91 -0.77 9.47 2.44
CA PHE A 91 0.14 8.34 2.31
C PHE A 91 -0.15 7.56 1.04
N ARG A 92 0.90 7.17 0.33
CA ARG A 92 0.86 6.14 -0.72
C ARG A 92 1.48 4.87 -0.16
N PHE A 93 0.75 3.78 -0.21
CA PHE A 93 1.16 2.49 0.34
C PHE A 93 1.72 1.60 -0.75
N ASP A 94 3.00 1.29 -0.62
CA ASP A 94 3.69 0.33 -1.47
C ASP A 94 3.08 -1.06 -1.32
N LEU A 95 2.79 -1.74 -2.46
CA LEU A 95 2.19 -3.07 -2.52
C LEU A 95 1.05 -3.26 -1.50
N ALA A 96 0.09 -2.35 -1.49
CA ALA A 96 -0.97 -2.29 -0.48
C ALA A 96 -1.85 -3.55 -0.41
N SER A 97 -1.93 -4.34 -1.48
CA SER A 97 -2.64 -5.63 -1.47
C SER A 97 -2.07 -6.61 -0.45
N ILE A 98 -0.80 -6.49 -0.07
CA ILE A 98 -0.19 -7.31 0.99
C ILE A 98 -0.82 -7.02 2.35
N LEU A 99 -1.14 -5.75 2.63
CA LEU A 99 -1.81 -5.37 3.87
C LEU A 99 -3.21 -5.98 4.01
N GLY A 100 -3.80 -6.36 2.87
CA GLY A 100 -5.11 -7.01 2.81
C GLY A 100 -5.08 -8.53 2.97
N ARG A 101 -3.95 -9.17 3.26
CA ARG A 101 -3.82 -10.61 3.44
C ARG A 101 -3.96 -11.02 4.90
N ASP A 102 -4.51 -12.22 5.13
CA ASP A 102 -4.50 -12.87 6.44
C ASP A 102 -3.11 -13.45 6.78
N GLN A 103 -2.97 -14.01 7.97
CA GLN A 103 -1.71 -14.60 8.42
C GLN A 103 -1.22 -15.80 7.60
N ASN A 104 -2.10 -16.42 6.79
CA ASN A 104 -1.80 -17.54 5.91
C ASN A 104 -1.55 -17.09 4.46
N GLY A 105 -1.56 -15.78 4.22
CA GLY A 105 -1.33 -15.17 2.93
C GLY A 105 -2.56 -15.09 2.02
N ALA A 106 -3.74 -15.49 2.47
CA ALA A 106 -4.97 -15.37 1.68
C ALA A 106 -5.50 -13.92 1.69
N PRO A 107 -5.96 -13.38 0.55
CA PRO A 107 -6.58 -12.06 0.51
C PRO A 107 -7.91 -12.07 1.26
N MET A 108 -8.14 -11.05 2.07
CA MET A 108 -9.36 -10.84 2.86
C MET A 108 -10.30 -9.89 2.12
N GLU A 109 -11.60 -10.13 2.24
CA GLU A 109 -12.63 -9.21 1.72
C GLU A 109 -12.67 -7.90 2.53
N ASN A 110 -12.58 -8.01 3.86
CA ASN A 110 -12.61 -6.89 4.78
C ASN A 110 -11.36 -6.91 5.69
N PRO A 111 -10.19 -6.45 5.19
CA PRO A 111 -8.96 -6.47 5.98
C PRO A 111 -9.01 -5.48 7.14
N PRO A 112 -8.85 -5.92 8.40
CA PRO A 112 -8.96 -5.04 9.57
C PRO A 112 -8.03 -3.84 9.57
N ILE A 113 -6.82 -3.95 9.00
CA ILE A 113 -5.89 -2.80 8.92
C ILE A 113 -6.41 -1.74 7.95
N LEU A 114 -6.89 -2.13 6.77
CA LEU A 114 -7.34 -1.17 5.76
C LEU A 114 -8.61 -0.44 6.23
N GLU A 115 -9.54 -1.17 6.87
CA GLU A 115 -10.73 -0.60 7.49
C GLU A 115 -10.36 0.36 8.62
N ALA A 116 -9.45 -0.06 9.52
CA ALA A 116 -9.02 0.78 10.64
C ALA A 116 -8.38 2.10 10.17
N LEU A 117 -7.59 2.08 9.09
CA LEU A 117 -7.01 3.29 8.51
C LEU A 117 -8.06 4.17 7.82
N ALA A 118 -9.05 3.57 7.14
CA ALA A 118 -10.11 4.30 6.45
C ALA A 118 -10.99 5.11 7.42
N PHE A 119 -11.21 4.59 8.63
CA PHE A 119 -12.09 5.22 9.63
C PHE A 119 -11.36 5.77 10.86
N ASP A 120 -10.03 5.89 10.78
CA ASP A 120 -9.25 6.49 11.87
C ASP A 120 -9.57 7.97 12.05
N SER A 121 -9.77 8.41 13.29
CA SER A 121 -10.17 9.79 13.62
C SER A 121 -9.11 10.86 13.27
N ILE A 122 -7.84 10.47 13.15
CA ILE A 122 -6.74 11.36 12.77
C ILE A 122 -6.46 11.28 11.28
N LEU A 123 -6.54 10.07 10.71
CA LEU A 123 -6.24 9.81 9.29
C LEU A 123 -7.46 10.00 8.39
N GLY A 124 -8.66 10.22 8.95
CA GLY A 124 -9.94 10.23 8.24
C GLY A 124 -10.03 11.25 7.11
N ASP A 125 -9.39 12.40 7.22
CA ASP A 125 -9.37 13.45 6.20
C ASP A 125 -8.14 13.40 5.28
N MET A 126 -7.23 12.46 5.51
CA MET A 126 -5.98 12.35 4.75
C MET A 126 -6.17 11.54 3.47
N LYS A 127 -5.32 11.77 2.49
CA LYS A 127 -5.29 10.96 1.26
C LYS A 127 -4.66 9.60 1.55
N LEU A 128 -5.40 8.52 1.29
CA LEU A 128 -4.92 7.16 1.35
C LEU A 128 -4.87 6.61 -0.08
N ILE A 129 -3.69 6.29 -0.58
CA ILE A 129 -3.46 5.85 -1.95
C ILE A 129 -2.85 4.45 -1.92
N ALA A 130 -3.50 3.49 -2.56
CA ALA A 130 -3.04 2.12 -2.65
C ALA A 130 -2.31 1.85 -3.97
N GLU A 131 -1.14 1.22 -3.88
CA GLU A 131 -0.62 0.40 -4.95
C GLU A 131 -1.32 -0.96 -4.84
N ALA A 132 -2.44 -1.11 -5.57
CA ALA A 132 -3.41 -2.19 -5.37
C ALA A 132 -3.01 -3.51 -6.05
N TRP A 133 -1.77 -3.95 -5.87
CA TRP A 133 -1.21 -5.22 -6.33
C TRP A 133 -0.07 -5.69 -5.43
N ASP A 134 0.46 -6.91 -5.70
CA ASP A 134 1.67 -7.42 -5.09
C ASP A 134 2.51 -8.25 -6.07
N ALA A 135 3.71 -8.68 -5.64
CA ALA A 135 4.60 -9.51 -6.45
C ALA A 135 4.22 -11.00 -6.45
N GLY A 136 3.25 -11.42 -5.63
CA GLY A 136 2.67 -12.76 -5.63
C GLY A 136 1.58 -12.97 -6.68
N GLY A 137 1.27 -11.94 -7.49
CA GLY A 137 0.31 -12.00 -8.58
C GLY A 137 -1.10 -11.51 -8.23
N LEU A 138 -1.34 -11.04 -7.01
CA LEU A 138 -2.61 -10.40 -6.67
C LEU A 138 -2.68 -9.01 -7.30
N TYR A 139 -3.76 -8.75 -8.05
CA TYR A 139 -4.02 -7.47 -8.71
C TYR A 139 -5.45 -7.03 -8.40
N GLN A 140 -5.61 -6.01 -7.57
CA GLN A 140 -6.90 -5.55 -7.03
C GLN A 140 -7.30 -4.15 -7.54
N VAL A 141 -6.68 -3.64 -8.60
CA VAL A 141 -7.09 -2.36 -9.18
C VAL A 141 -8.53 -2.46 -9.67
N GLY A 142 -9.41 -1.58 -9.18
CA GLY A 142 -10.85 -1.62 -9.40
C GLY A 142 -11.64 -2.50 -8.41
N SER A 143 -10.95 -3.26 -7.54
CA SER A 143 -11.58 -4.14 -6.54
C SER A 143 -10.90 -4.10 -5.17
N PHE A 144 -10.03 -3.13 -4.95
CA PHE A 144 -9.36 -2.96 -3.67
C PHE A 144 -10.37 -2.60 -2.57
N PRO A 145 -10.28 -3.19 -1.36
CA PRO A 145 -11.16 -2.86 -0.24
C PRO A 145 -11.02 -1.39 0.18
N SER A 146 -11.89 -0.53 -0.31
CA SER A 146 -11.67 0.93 -0.26
C SER A 146 -12.58 1.68 0.71
N TRP A 147 -13.77 1.14 1.04
CA TRP A 147 -14.82 1.86 1.82
C TRP A 147 -15.06 3.29 1.32
N ASN A 148 -14.88 3.56 0.01
CA ASN A 148 -14.93 4.89 -0.60
C ASN A 148 -13.94 5.91 0.01
N ARG A 149 -12.88 5.43 0.67
CA ARG A 149 -11.85 6.25 1.30
C ARG A 149 -10.49 6.13 0.63
N TRP A 150 -10.15 4.94 0.13
CA TRP A 150 -8.91 4.69 -0.54
C TRP A 150 -8.99 5.04 -2.02
N ALA A 151 -8.00 5.76 -2.52
CA ALA A 151 -7.71 5.88 -3.94
C ALA A 151 -6.74 4.77 -4.37
N GLU A 152 -6.71 4.47 -5.66
CA GLU A 152 -5.83 3.45 -6.23
C GLU A 152 -4.94 4.04 -7.32
N TRP A 153 -3.69 3.59 -7.39
CA TRP A 153 -2.92 3.75 -8.59
C TRP A 153 -3.38 2.75 -9.65
N ASN A 154 -3.66 3.26 -10.85
CA ASN A 154 -4.08 2.42 -11.97
C ASN A 154 -2.88 1.94 -12.77
N GLY A 155 -2.39 0.72 -12.49
CA GLY A 155 -1.26 0.10 -13.18
C GLY A 155 -1.51 -0.10 -14.67
N ARG A 156 -2.75 -0.45 -15.08
CA ARG A 156 -3.10 -0.58 -16.51
C ARG A 156 -3.05 0.76 -17.24
N TYR A 157 -3.47 1.84 -16.58
CA TYR A 157 -3.32 3.18 -17.16
C TYR A 157 -1.85 3.47 -17.47
N ARG A 158 -0.97 3.25 -16.49
CA ARG A 158 0.46 3.45 -16.65
C ARG A 158 1.01 2.66 -17.86
N ASP A 159 0.71 1.38 -17.94
CA ASP A 159 1.30 0.49 -18.92
C ASP A 159 0.72 0.71 -20.33
N ASP A 160 -0.59 0.89 -20.45
CA ASP A 160 -1.26 1.18 -21.72
C ASP A 160 -0.82 2.55 -22.29
N MET A 161 -0.71 3.58 -21.43
CA MET A 161 -0.25 4.90 -21.85
C MET A 161 1.23 4.91 -22.25
N ARG A 162 2.08 4.17 -21.53
CA ARG A 162 3.48 4.00 -21.92
C ARG A 162 3.63 3.33 -23.29
N SER A 163 2.88 2.25 -23.52
CA SER A 163 2.87 1.55 -24.80
C SER A 163 2.37 2.46 -25.92
N PHE A 164 1.32 3.24 -25.68
CA PHE A 164 0.78 4.19 -26.66
C PHE A 164 1.81 5.29 -27.01
N LEU A 165 2.41 5.92 -26.02
CA LEU A 165 3.41 6.98 -26.23
C LEU A 165 4.69 6.46 -26.88
N LYS A 166 5.05 5.21 -26.65
CA LYS A 166 6.17 4.53 -27.31
C LYS A 166 5.90 4.22 -28.78
N GLY A 167 4.61 4.20 -29.21
CA GLY A 167 4.20 3.87 -30.57
C GLY A 167 3.99 2.38 -30.86
N ASP A 168 3.73 1.57 -29.82
CA ASP A 168 3.40 0.15 -30.01
C ASP A 168 2.10 0.03 -30.83
N SER A 169 2.03 -0.98 -31.71
CA SER A 169 0.87 -1.18 -32.57
C SER A 169 -0.33 -1.78 -31.79
N GLY A 170 -1.56 -1.46 -32.20
CA GLY A 170 -2.80 -2.04 -31.68
C GLY A 170 -3.21 -1.56 -30.26
N VAL A 171 -2.57 -0.51 -29.72
CA VAL A 171 -2.84 -0.03 -28.34
C VAL A 171 -3.80 1.15 -28.26
N ALA A 172 -4.20 1.77 -29.38
CA ALA A 172 -5.03 2.98 -29.39
C ALA A 172 -6.37 2.81 -28.66
N GLY A 173 -7.06 1.68 -28.85
CA GLY A 173 -8.34 1.40 -28.16
C GLY A 173 -8.15 1.33 -26.64
N ARG A 174 -7.11 0.68 -26.14
CA ARG A 174 -6.81 0.63 -24.71
C ARG A 174 -6.47 2.01 -24.16
N ALA A 175 -5.65 2.79 -24.87
CA ALA A 175 -5.33 4.15 -24.45
C ALA A 175 -6.57 5.03 -24.33
N ILE A 176 -7.53 4.93 -25.27
CA ILE A 176 -8.81 5.62 -25.19
C ILE A 176 -9.57 5.18 -23.93
N THR A 177 -9.70 3.88 -23.67
CA THR A 177 -10.37 3.36 -22.46
C THR A 177 -9.74 3.92 -21.19
N ARG A 178 -8.38 4.03 -21.15
CA ARG A 178 -7.67 4.62 -19.99
C ARG A 178 -8.02 6.10 -19.80
N ILE A 179 -7.96 6.90 -20.86
CA ILE A 179 -8.21 8.34 -20.80
C ILE A 179 -9.67 8.64 -20.43
N THR A 180 -10.61 7.80 -20.84
CA THR A 180 -12.05 7.97 -20.56
C THR A 180 -12.52 7.37 -19.24
N GLY A 181 -11.60 7.03 -18.31
CA GLY A 181 -11.94 6.62 -16.94
C GLY A 181 -11.84 5.14 -16.66
N SER A 182 -11.28 4.32 -17.58
CA SER A 182 -11.06 2.88 -17.35
C SER A 182 -12.33 2.11 -16.98
N SER A 183 -13.39 2.29 -17.74
CA SER A 183 -14.71 1.66 -17.51
C SER A 183 -14.72 0.11 -17.52
N ASP A 184 -13.62 -0.51 -17.95
CA ASP A 184 -13.39 -1.95 -17.85
C ASP A 184 -12.90 -2.41 -16.46
N MET A 185 -12.66 -1.46 -15.54
CA MET A 185 -12.20 -1.72 -14.17
C MET A 185 -13.04 -0.99 -13.11
N TYR A 186 -13.57 0.17 -13.44
CA TYR A 186 -14.39 0.97 -12.53
C TYR A 186 -15.81 1.10 -13.10
N ASP A 187 -16.80 0.72 -12.31
CA ASP A 187 -18.19 0.98 -12.69
C ASP A 187 -18.43 2.50 -12.80
N PRO A 188 -19.06 2.96 -13.88
CA PRO A 188 -19.52 4.33 -13.92
C PRO A 188 -20.57 4.52 -12.82
N ALA A 189 -20.30 5.45 -11.89
CA ALA A 189 -21.22 5.82 -10.83
C ALA A 189 -22.49 6.49 -11.40
#